data_e4a5e6741c46c7672a7a74be95c8b7eb
#
_entry.id   e4a5e6741c46c7672a7a74be95c8b7eb
#
_cell.length_a   1.000
_cell.length_b   1.000
_cell.length_c   1.000
_cell.angle_alpha   90.00
_cell.angle_beta   90.00
_cell.angle_gamma   90.00
#
_symmetry.space_group_name_H-M   'P 1'
#
loop_
_entity.id
_entity.type
_entity.pdbx_description
1 polymer ?
#
loop_
_entity_poly.entity_id
_entity_poly.type
_entity_poly.pdbx_seq_one_letter_code
_entity_poly.pdbx_strand_id
1 'polypeptide(L)'
;MRSLIKNWLPPIIYKKLKLLLGKKGTYFTGEYKSWDDTKAHCKGYDDIDILDKVLNSTLKVKRGEAEYERDGILFDRIETSWQILAGIVWVAARNNGNLCVLDMGGSLGTTYFQNDRFLNDINLSSWNIVEQPHYVKAGRAHIQDEILRFYDSIENCLNECNPNVVLISSSLQYMPDPGAVLDSLSRIGADAIIIDRTIINNFKSNIIYVQHATPSIGGSYPCYTISESWLIDTLEKTYDLVESFDSLFFSELTEIDSTFKGYIFSKK
;
A
#
# COMPACT_ATOMS: atom_id res chain seq x y z
N MET A 1 -12.56 -18.39 21.62
CA MET A 1 -13.97 -17.97 21.79
C MET A 1 -14.49 -17.02 20.72
N ARG A 2 -13.70 -16.02 20.20
CA ARG A 2 -14.15 -15.08 19.15
C ARG A 2 -14.37 -15.71 17.77
N SER A 3 -13.59 -16.71 17.36
CA SER A 3 -13.75 -17.39 16.06
C SER A 3 -15.01 -18.27 15.98
N LEU A 4 -15.42 -18.87 17.08
CA LEU A 4 -16.62 -19.70 17.13
C LEU A 4 -17.91 -18.89 16.95
N ILE A 5 -17.98 -17.68 17.51
CA ILE A 5 -19.16 -16.81 17.40
C ILE A 5 -19.33 -16.30 15.95
N LYS A 6 -18.24 -16.05 15.23
CA LYS A 6 -18.27 -15.58 13.84
C LYS A 6 -18.89 -16.64 12.89
N ASN A 7 -18.66 -17.90 13.14
CA ASN A 7 -19.10 -19.00 12.26
C ASN A 7 -20.54 -19.49 12.52
N TRP A 8 -21.16 -19.08 13.66
CA TRP A 8 -22.48 -19.53 14.06
C TRP A 8 -23.59 -18.48 13.98
N LEU A 9 -23.23 -17.20 13.83
CA LEU A 9 -24.22 -16.13 13.71
C LEU A 9 -24.42 -15.76 12.23
N PRO A 10 -25.69 -15.59 11.78
CA PRO A 10 -25.94 -15.01 10.47
C PRO A 10 -25.19 -13.68 10.31
N PRO A 11 -24.61 -13.38 9.12
CA PRO A 11 -23.79 -12.19 8.89
C PRO A 11 -24.43 -10.87 9.35
N ILE A 12 -25.75 -10.74 9.17
CA ILE A 12 -26.55 -9.57 9.58
C ILE A 12 -26.56 -9.39 11.11
N ILE A 13 -26.69 -10.49 11.86
CA ILE A 13 -26.72 -10.44 13.33
C ILE A 13 -25.32 -10.15 13.87
N TYR A 14 -24.29 -10.77 13.29
CA TYR A 14 -22.90 -10.49 13.64
C TYR A 14 -22.53 -9.03 13.37
N LYS A 15 -23.00 -8.46 12.24
CA LYS A 15 -22.79 -7.06 11.86
C LYS A 15 -23.45 -6.09 12.87
N LYS A 16 -24.71 -6.36 13.26
CA LYS A 16 -25.41 -5.57 14.30
C LYS A 16 -24.75 -5.68 15.68
N LEU A 17 -24.29 -6.86 16.05
CA LEU A 17 -23.60 -7.08 17.33
C LEU A 17 -22.23 -6.37 17.37
N LYS A 18 -21.50 -6.32 16.25
CA LYS A 18 -20.23 -5.60 16.11
C LYS A 18 -20.42 -4.08 16.24
N LEU A 19 -21.51 -3.54 15.70
CA LEU A 19 -21.92 -2.14 15.84
C LEU A 19 -22.29 -1.80 17.29
N LEU A 20 -23.01 -2.69 17.98
CA LEU A 20 -23.42 -2.50 19.39
C LEU A 20 -22.23 -2.61 20.37
N LEU A 21 -21.21 -3.40 20.05
CA LEU A 21 -20.03 -3.59 20.89
C LEU A 21 -18.98 -2.47 20.78
N GLY A 22 -19.29 -1.40 20.03
CA GLY A 22 -18.52 -0.14 20.05
C GLY A 22 -17.09 -0.20 19.57
N LYS A 23 -16.64 -1.28 18.90
CA LYS A 23 -15.35 -1.31 18.22
C LYS A 23 -15.52 -0.69 16.85
N LYS A 24 -15.36 0.63 16.77
CA LYS A 24 -15.27 1.35 15.51
C LYS A 24 -13.97 0.89 14.82
N GLY A 25 -14.11 0.01 13.82
CA GLY A 25 -13.07 -0.21 12.82
C GLY A 25 -12.90 1.02 11.93
N THR A 26 -12.08 0.95 10.92
CA THR A 26 -12.07 1.93 9.82
C THR A 26 -13.46 1.98 9.19
N TYR A 27 -13.97 3.19 8.94
CA TYR A 27 -15.25 3.42 8.26
C TYR A 27 -15.14 4.64 7.34
N PHE A 28 -16.09 4.77 6.40
CA PHE A 28 -16.09 5.78 5.36
C PHE A 28 -17.35 6.64 5.45
N THR A 29 -17.23 7.92 5.12
CA THR A 29 -18.37 8.86 5.11
C THR A 29 -18.30 9.80 3.90
N GLY A 30 -19.46 10.17 3.38
CA GLY A 30 -19.63 11.10 2.28
C GLY A 30 -19.17 10.54 0.93
N GLU A 31 -19.58 11.20 -0.12
CA GLU A 31 -19.03 11.08 -1.47
C GLU A 31 -18.73 12.51 -1.93
N TYR A 32 -17.47 12.77 -2.27
CA TYR A 32 -17.02 14.14 -2.54
C TYR A 32 -16.60 14.27 -4.01
N LYS A 33 -16.63 15.50 -4.52
CA LYS A 33 -16.33 15.79 -5.93
C LYS A 33 -14.85 16.04 -6.19
N SER A 34 -14.09 16.42 -5.16
CA SER A 34 -12.67 16.73 -5.29
C SER A 34 -11.91 16.39 -4.02
N TRP A 35 -10.61 16.23 -4.18
CA TRP A 35 -9.69 15.98 -3.07
C TRP A 35 -9.71 17.10 -2.02
N ASP A 36 -9.66 18.36 -2.48
CA ASP A 36 -9.63 19.52 -1.59
C ASP A 36 -10.94 19.68 -0.83
N ASP A 37 -12.08 19.43 -1.46
CA ASP A 37 -13.39 19.41 -0.80
C ASP A 37 -13.41 18.34 0.30
N THR A 38 -12.94 17.12 0.00
CA THR A 38 -12.86 16.04 0.98
C THR A 38 -11.94 16.39 2.14
N LYS A 39 -10.76 16.97 1.84
CA LYS A 39 -9.77 17.38 2.84
C LYS A 39 -10.32 18.38 3.83
N ALA A 40 -11.21 19.30 3.39
CA ALA A 40 -11.87 20.26 4.27
C ALA A 40 -12.79 19.59 5.32
N HIS A 41 -13.23 18.36 5.07
CA HIS A 41 -14.08 17.57 5.99
C HIS A 41 -13.27 16.59 6.87
N CYS A 42 -11.97 16.51 6.67
CA CYS A 42 -11.09 15.67 7.47
C CYS A 42 -10.70 16.36 8.78
N LYS A 43 -10.63 15.59 9.85
CA LYS A 43 -10.08 16.03 11.13
C LYS A 43 -8.61 15.61 11.14
N GLY A 44 -7.72 16.54 10.88
CA GLY A 44 -6.28 16.46 10.80
C GLY A 44 -5.69 15.14 11.19
N TYR A 45 -4.89 14.62 10.30
CA TYR A 45 -3.98 13.52 10.54
C TYR A 45 -2.75 14.17 11.16
N ASP A 46 -2.51 13.94 12.43
CA ASP A 46 -1.28 14.44 13.08
C ASP A 46 -0.14 13.52 12.62
N ASP A 47 0.44 13.88 11.47
CA ASP A 47 1.43 13.09 10.74
C ASP A 47 2.64 12.71 11.59
N ILE A 48 2.98 13.52 12.60
CA ILE A 48 4.16 13.33 13.46
C ILE A 48 3.96 12.14 14.41
N ASP A 49 2.83 12.04 15.09
CA ASP A 49 2.57 10.95 16.04
C ASP A 49 2.53 9.58 15.37
N ILE A 50 2.10 9.54 14.11
CA ILE A 50 2.05 8.31 13.34
C ILE A 50 3.42 7.93 12.84
N LEU A 51 4.18 8.88 12.30
CA LEU A 51 5.55 8.64 11.89
C LEU A 51 6.39 8.09 13.05
N ASP A 52 6.28 8.65 14.24
CA ASP A 52 7.02 8.17 15.42
C ASP A 52 6.65 6.73 15.79
N LYS A 53 5.36 6.37 15.71
CA LYS A 53 4.92 4.98 15.93
C LYS A 53 5.48 4.04 14.88
N VAL A 54 5.37 4.41 13.59
CA VAL A 54 5.90 3.62 12.48
C VAL A 54 7.41 3.46 12.62
N LEU A 55 8.15 4.55 12.84
CA LEU A 55 9.60 4.53 13.01
C LEU A 55 10.04 3.59 14.15
N ASN A 56 9.42 3.73 15.32
CA ASN A 56 9.74 2.88 16.47
C ASN A 56 9.46 1.39 16.19
N SER A 57 8.38 1.10 15.47
CA SER A 57 8.02 -0.27 15.10
C SER A 57 8.94 -0.84 14.03
N THR A 58 9.26 -0.07 12.98
CA THR A 58 10.21 -0.47 11.93
C THR A 58 11.62 -0.70 12.51
N LEU A 59 12.06 0.15 13.42
CA LEU A 59 13.36 -0.04 14.09
C LEU A 59 13.44 -1.35 14.88
N LYS A 60 12.35 -1.79 15.50
CA LYS A 60 12.29 -3.10 16.17
C LYS A 60 12.41 -4.25 15.19
N VAL A 61 11.73 -4.16 14.03
CA VAL A 61 11.85 -5.16 12.96
C VAL A 61 13.29 -5.19 12.42
N LYS A 62 13.85 -4.03 12.09
CA LYS A 62 15.24 -3.91 11.60
C LYS A 62 16.29 -4.51 12.55
N ARG A 63 16.03 -4.45 13.86
CA ARG A 63 16.93 -5.02 14.91
C ARG A 63 16.65 -6.48 15.23
N GLY A 64 15.64 -7.10 14.61
CA GLY A 64 15.20 -8.46 14.94
C GLY A 64 14.47 -8.58 16.28
N GLU A 65 14.00 -7.47 16.85
CA GLU A 65 13.23 -7.43 18.11
C GLU A 65 11.73 -7.72 17.87
N ALA A 66 11.28 -7.67 16.61
CA ALA A 66 9.94 -8.03 16.18
C ALA A 66 9.98 -8.65 14.78
N GLU A 67 9.02 -9.54 14.50
CA GLU A 67 8.97 -10.26 13.22
C GLU A 67 8.50 -9.38 12.05
N TYR A 68 7.48 -8.53 12.30
CA TYR A 68 6.86 -7.72 11.27
C TYR A 68 6.15 -6.50 11.86
N GLU A 69 6.09 -5.43 11.09
CA GLU A 69 5.27 -4.25 11.41
C GLU A 69 4.38 -3.87 10.22
N ARG A 70 3.23 -3.27 10.50
CA ARG A 70 2.37 -2.59 9.52
C ARG A 70 1.61 -1.45 10.20
N ASP A 71 1.70 -0.25 9.62
CA ASP A 71 1.05 0.96 10.13
C ASP A 71 1.39 1.24 11.61
N GLY A 72 2.64 0.96 12.02
CA GLY A 72 3.12 1.11 13.38
C GLY A 72 2.63 0.04 14.37
N ILE A 73 1.98 -1.02 13.89
CA ILE A 73 1.52 -2.16 14.68
C ILE A 73 2.49 -3.32 14.50
N LEU A 74 2.98 -3.86 15.62
CA LEU A 74 3.87 -5.03 15.62
C LEU A 74 3.06 -6.33 15.56
N PHE A 75 3.62 -7.30 14.86
CA PHE A 75 3.08 -8.66 14.71
C PHE A 75 4.15 -9.69 15.11
N ASP A 76 3.69 -10.83 15.64
CA ASP A 76 4.51 -11.96 16.06
C ASP A 76 4.85 -12.95 14.94
N ARG A 77 4.41 -12.66 13.73
CA ARG A 77 4.70 -13.43 12.51
C ARG A 77 4.62 -12.55 11.28
N ILE A 78 5.39 -12.91 10.27
CA ILE A 78 5.31 -12.27 8.95
C ILE A 78 4.11 -12.86 8.21
N GLU A 79 3.23 -11.97 7.75
CA GLU A 79 2.13 -12.28 6.85
C GLU A 79 2.56 -11.92 5.41
N THR A 80 3.09 -12.88 4.68
CA THR A 80 3.64 -12.66 3.33
C THR A 80 2.54 -12.49 2.29
N SER A 81 2.58 -11.41 1.52
CA SER A 81 1.82 -11.31 0.27
C SER A 81 2.55 -12.09 -0.82
N TRP A 82 2.13 -13.34 -1.01
CA TRP A 82 2.76 -14.24 -1.98
C TRP A 82 2.64 -13.73 -3.41
N GLN A 83 1.59 -13.00 -3.73
CA GLN A 83 1.37 -12.42 -5.04
C GLN A 83 2.37 -11.31 -5.35
N ILE A 84 2.64 -10.41 -4.38
CA ILE A 84 3.69 -9.40 -4.53
C ILE A 84 5.04 -10.08 -4.72
N LEU A 85 5.38 -11.03 -3.84
CA LEU A 85 6.65 -11.75 -3.91
C LEU A 85 6.80 -12.49 -5.24
N ALA A 86 5.73 -13.17 -5.70
CA ALA A 86 5.74 -13.84 -7.00
C ALA A 86 6.02 -12.88 -8.15
N GLY A 87 5.38 -11.70 -8.16
CA GLY A 87 5.63 -10.67 -9.17
C GLY A 87 7.07 -10.15 -9.15
N ILE A 88 7.62 -9.88 -7.97
CA ILE A 88 9.02 -9.44 -7.79
C ILE A 88 10.00 -10.51 -8.28
N VAL A 89 9.84 -11.76 -7.83
CA VAL A 89 10.71 -12.90 -8.22
C VAL A 89 10.59 -13.18 -9.72
N TRP A 90 9.38 -13.06 -10.29
CA TRP A 90 9.16 -13.21 -11.72
C TRP A 90 9.95 -12.21 -12.55
N VAL A 91 9.99 -10.94 -12.15
CA VAL A 91 10.81 -9.92 -12.81
C VAL A 91 12.30 -10.23 -12.63
N ALA A 92 12.75 -10.58 -11.42
CA ALA A 92 14.13 -10.96 -11.18
C ALA A 92 14.57 -12.13 -12.08
N ALA A 93 13.74 -13.18 -12.21
CA ALA A 93 14.01 -14.31 -13.07
C ALA A 93 14.18 -13.93 -14.55
N ARG A 94 13.39 -12.95 -15.04
CA ARG A 94 13.51 -12.43 -16.42
C ARG A 94 14.75 -11.54 -16.63
N ASN A 95 15.34 -11.07 -15.54
CA ASN A 95 16.49 -10.15 -15.54
C ASN A 95 17.76 -10.81 -15.01
N ASN A 96 17.92 -12.14 -15.20
CA ASN A 96 19.09 -12.91 -14.72
C ASN A 96 19.33 -12.74 -13.20
N GLY A 97 18.28 -12.64 -12.43
CA GLY A 97 18.32 -12.44 -10.99
C GLY A 97 18.43 -10.98 -10.54
N ASN A 98 18.64 -10.02 -11.46
CA ASN A 98 18.79 -8.62 -11.09
C ASN A 98 17.44 -7.98 -10.77
N LEU A 99 17.42 -7.22 -9.68
CA LEU A 99 16.24 -6.53 -9.19
C LEU A 99 16.59 -5.11 -8.72
N CYS A 100 15.79 -4.15 -9.15
CA CYS A 100 15.79 -2.77 -8.67
C CYS A 100 14.33 -2.33 -8.50
N VAL A 101 13.90 -2.04 -7.29
CA VAL A 101 12.50 -1.72 -6.97
C VAL A 101 12.34 -0.23 -6.70
N LEU A 102 11.30 0.38 -7.28
CA LEU A 102 10.73 1.64 -6.83
C LEU A 102 9.44 1.34 -6.07
N ASP A 103 9.40 1.67 -4.79
CA ASP A 103 8.26 1.45 -3.88
C ASP A 103 7.58 2.79 -3.59
N MET A 104 6.45 3.06 -4.26
CA MET A 104 5.71 4.31 -4.16
C MET A 104 4.80 4.33 -2.94
N GLY A 105 5.11 5.19 -1.98
CA GLY A 105 4.40 5.23 -0.69
C GLY A 105 4.74 4.04 0.20
N GLY A 106 5.98 3.54 0.13
CA GLY A 106 6.46 2.35 0.86
C GLY A 106 6.70 2.57 2.35
N SER A 107 6.27 3.71 2.92
CA SER A 107 6.47 4.05 4.32
C SER A 107 7.96 4.00 4.72
N LEU A 108 8.33 3.31 5.79
CA LEU A 108 9.72 3.09 6.21
C LEU A 108 10.27 1.72 5.79
N GLY A 109 9.70 1.11 4.75
CA GLY A 109 10.20 -0.16 4.20
C GLY A 109 9.40 -1.39 4.64
N THR A 110 8.15 -1.23 5.04
CA THR A 110 7.31 -2.34 5.50
C THR A 110 7.31 -3.53 4.53
N THR A 111 7.15 -3.30 3.22
CA THR A 111 7.15 -4.37 2.22
C THR A 111 8.54 -4.96 1.98
N TYR A 112 9.60 -4.15 2.06
CA TYR A 112 10.98 -4.62 2.00
C TYR A 112 11.27 -5.60 3.14
N PHE A 113 11.07 -5.21 4.39
CA PHE A 113 11.30 -6.06 5.56
C PHE A 113 10.39 -7.31 5.58
N GLN A 114 9.16 -7.19 5.07
CA GLN A 114 8.24 -8.33 4.93
C GLN A 114 8.82 -9.45 4.06
N ASN A 115 9.62 -9.09 3.05
CA ASN A 115 10.13 -10.02 2.06
C ASN A 115 11.64 -10.27 2.18
N ASP A 116 12.33 -9.64 3.12
CA ASP A 116 13.78 -9.64 3.28
C ASP A 116 14.41 -11.05 3.16
N ARG A 117 13.86 -12.03 3.86
CA ARG A 117 14.33 -13.42 3.81
C ARG A 117 14.35 -14.08 2.41
N PHE A 118 13.53 -13.57 1.47
CA PHE A 118 13.50 -14.06 0.09
C PHE A 118 14.35 -13.20 -0.84
N LEU A 119 14.54 -11.93 -0.49
CA LEU A 119 15.31 -10.98 -1.29
C LEU A 119 16.81 -11.22 -1.18
N ASN A 120 17.28 -11.85 -0.11
CA ASN A 120 18.68 -12.23 0.11
C ASN A 120 19.24 -13.21 -0.93
N ASP A 121 18.37 -14.01 -1.56
CA ASP A 121 18.74 -14.97 -2.62
C ASP A 121 18.65 -14.37 -4.03
N ILE A 122 18.29 -13.09 -4.14
CA ILE A 122 18.14 -12.35 -5.39
C ILE A 122 19.22 -11.25 -5.46
N ASN A 123 19.73 -10.96 -6.64
CA ASN A 123 20.66 -9.85 -6.84
C ASN A 123 19.88 -8.51 -6.78
N LEU A 124 19.45 -8.14 -5.58
CA LEU A 124 18.76 -6.89 -5.30
C LEU A 124 19.79 -5.74 -5.27
N SER A 125 19.80 -4.91 -6.30
CA SER A 125 20.71 -3.77 -6.40
C SER A 125 20.28 -2.61 -5.50
N SER A 126 18.97 -2.34 -5.42
CA SER A 126 18.39 -1.36 -4.50
C SER A 126 16.87 -1.52 -4.37
N TRP A 127 16.36 -1.12 -3.21
CA TRP A 127 14.93 -0.91 -2.93
C TRP A 127 14.73 0.56 -2.60
N ASN A 128 14.03 1.28 -3.46
CA ASN A 128 13.99 2.73 -3.48
C ASN A 128 12.56 3.19 -3.11
N ILE A 129 12.41 3.72 -1.92
CA ILE A 129 11.13 4.22 -1.42
C ILE A 129 10.97 5.69 -1.82
N VAL A 130 9.86 6.00 -2.49
CA VAL A 130 9.44 7.38 -2.76
C VAL A 130 8.30 7.71 -1.80
N GLU A 131 8.54 8.69 -0.92
CA GLU A 131 7.64 9.02 0.18
C GLU A 131 7.60 10.52 0.50
N GLN A 132 6.71 10.90 1.41
CA GLN A 132 6.58 12.27 1.90
C GLN A 132 7.87 12.74 2.61
N PRO A 133 8.23 14.03 2.54
CA PRO A 133 9.51 14.54 3.02
C PRO A 133 9.86 14.19 4.47
N HIS A 134 8.87 14.13 5.36
CA HIS A 134 9.11 13.78 6.76
C HIS A 134 9.43 12.28 6.95
N TYR A 135 8.80 11.38 6.17
CA TYR A 135 9.16 9.95 6.11
C TYR A 135 10.56 9.76 5.52
N VAL A 136 10.86 10.45 4.42
CA VAL A 136 12.20 10.41 3.79
C VAL A 136 13.27 10.85 4.76
N LYS A 137 13.04 11.95 5.51
CA LYS A 137 13.98 12.43 6.53
C LYS A 137 14.22 11.39 7.63
N ALA A 138 13.17 10.77 8.14
CA ALA A 138 13.26 9.72 9.16
C ALA A 138 13.92 8.46 8.60
N GLY A 139 13.55 8.04 7.39
CA GLY A 139 14.11 6.89 6.69
C GLY A 139 15.62 7.03 6.48
N ARG A 140 16.06 8.16 5.95
CA ARG A 140 17.49 8.46 5.73
C ARG A 140 18.28 8.51 7.04
N ALA A 141 17.69 9.03 8.10
CA ALA A 141 18.38 9.16 9.39
C ALA A 141 18.52 7.84 10.15
N HIS A 142 17.58 6.90 10.01
CA HIS A 142 17.46 5.77 10.92
C HIS A 142 17.34 4.39 10.27
N ILE A 143 16.84 4.33 9.03
CA ILE A 143 16.48 3.07 8.36
C ILE A 143 17.38 2.77 7.16
N GLN A 144 17.72 3.77 6.36
CA GLN A 144 18.48 3.64 5.12
C GLN A 144 19.78 2.85 5.29
N ASP A 145 20.15 2.10 4.27
CA ASP A 145 21.43 1.41 4.13
C ASP A 145 21.88 1.39 2.66
N GLU A 146 22.74 0.46 2.28
CA GLU A 146 23.25 0.36 0.90
C GLU A 146 22.17 -0.08 -0.09
N ILE A 147 21.18 -0.86 0.35
CA ILE A 147 20.09 -1.42 -0.47
C ILE A 147 18.82 -0.59 -0.34
N LEU A 148 18.36 -0.32 0.88
CA LEU A 148 17.12 0.39 1.16
C LEU A 148 17.36 1.90 1.19
N ARG A 149 16.77 2.64 0.25
CA ARG A 149 17.00 4.08 0.04
C ARG A 149 15.69 4.85 0.02
N PHE A 150 15.76 6.16 0.32
CA PHE A 150 14.58 7.02 0.44
C PHE A 150 14.71 8.27 -0.41
N TYR A 151 13.64 8.60 -1.14
CA TYR A 151 13.56 9.73 -2.07
C TYR A 151 12.24 10.49 -1.88
N ASP A 152 12.28 11.81 -2.05
CA ASP A 152 11.14 12.71 -1.94
C ASP A 152 10.37 12.89 -3.26
N SER A 153 10.91 12.36 -4.35
CA SER A 153 10.26 12.35 -5.66
C SER A 153 10.72 11.18 -6.53
N ILE A 154 9.87 10.82 -7.49
CA ILE A 154 10.21 9.84 -8.54
C ILE A 154 11.43 10.30 -9.32
N GLU A 155 11.50 11.59 -9.68
CA GLU A 155 12.60 12.16 -10.44
C GLU A 155 13.95 11.99 -9.71
N ASN A 156 14.00 12.32 -8.42
CA ASN A 156 15.21 12.15 -7.62
C ASN A 156 15.63 10.67 -7.49
N CYS A 157 14.67 9.77 -7.41
CA CYS A 157 14.93 8.33 -7.43
C CYS A 157 15.54 7.88 -8.77
N LEU A 158 14.95 8.31 -9.89
CA LEU A 158 15.41 7.93 -11.24
C LEU A 158 16.76 8.52 -11.63
N ASN A 159 17.22 9.59 -10.99
CA ASN A 159 18.57 10.12 -11.16
C ASN A 159 19.65 9.18 -10.60
N GLU A 160 19.30 8.30 -9.68
CA GLU A 160 20.25 7.40 -9.00
C GLU A 160 20.05 5.92 -9.33
N CYS A 161 18.88 5.51 -9.84
CA CYS A 161 18.59 4.12 -10.15
C CYS A 161 17.67 3.96 -11.37
N ASN A 162 17.66 2.75 -11.94
CA ASN A 162 16.77 2.37 -13.04
C ASN A 162 15.91 1.18 -12.61
N PRO A 163 14.73 1.41 -12.04
CA PRO A 163 13.86 0.36 -11.52
C PRO A 163 13.35 -0.55 -12.64
N ASN A 164 13.41 -1.86 -12.42
CA ASN A 164 12.72 -2.85 -13.25
C ASN A 164 11.41 -3.35 -12.62
N VAL A 165 11.13 -2.98 -11.36
CA VAL A 165 9.83 -3.15 -10.71
C VAL A 165 9.37 -1.83 -10.12
N VAL A 166 8.12 -1.47 -10.38
CA VAL A 166 7.38 -0.43 -9.64
C VAL A 166 6.38 -1.13 -8.75
N LEU A 167 6.41 -0.84 -7.45
CA LEU A 167 5.47 -1.33 -6.45
C LEU A 167 4.64 -0.17 -5.90
N ILE A 168 3.32 -0.38 -5.79
CA ILE A 168 2.38 0.54 -5.14
C ILE A 168 1.52 -0.30 -4.21
N SER A 169 1.78 -0.26 -2.91
CA SER A 169 1.05 -1.08 -1.96
C SER A 169 0.39 -0.22 -0.89
N SER A 170 -0.96 -0.22 -0.87
CA SER A 170 -1.77 0.55 0.11
C SER A 170 -1.58 2.07 0.06
N SER A 171 -1.10 2.65 -1.04
CA SER A 171 -0.81 4.08 -1.15
C SER A 171 -1.60 4.80 -2.25
N LEU A 172 -1.95 4.14 -3.36
CA LEU A 172 -2.61 4.78 -4.51
C LEU A 172 -3.91 5.49 -4.13
N GLN A 173 -4.73 4.91 -3.27
CA GLN A 173 -6.00 5.48 -2.81
C GLN A 173 -5.86 6.77 -1.99
N TYR A 174 -4.65 7.07 -1.52
CA TYR A 174 -4.34 8.27 -0.72
C TYR A 174 -3.60 9.35 -1.50
N MET A 175 -3.41 9.16 -2.80
CA MET A 175 -2.78 10.16 -3.67
C MET A 175 -3.81 11.19 -4.12
N PRO A 176 -3.49 12.51 -4.08
CA PRO A 176 -4.41 13.55 -4.53
C PRO A 176 -4.85 13.41 -5.99
N ASP A 177 -3.96 12.93 -6.84
CA ASP A 177 -4.21 12.64 -8.25
C ASP A 177 -3.62 11.26 -8.62
N PRO A 178 -4.39 10.17 -8.42
CA PRO A 178 -3.93 8.82 -8.77
C PRO A 178 -3.65 8.66 -10.27
N GLY A 179 -4.30 9.45 -11.15
CA GLY A 179 -4.06 9.41 -12.59
C GLY A 179 -2.67 9.93 -12.96
N ALA A 180 -2.31 11.10 -12.44
CA ALA A 180 -0.97 11.66 -12.65
C ALA A 180 0.15 10.76 -12.09
N VAL A 181 -0.12 10.09 -10.96
CA VAL A 181 0.82 9.13 -10.37
C VAL A 181 1.00 7.92 -11.29
N LEU A 182 -0.07 7.27 -11.73
CA LEU A 182 0.00 6.11 -12.63
C LEU A 182 0.66 6.48 -13.97
N ASP A 183 0.36 7.65 -14.52
CA ASP A 183 1.00 8.16 -15.73
C ASP A 183 2.52 8.36 -15.54
N SER A 184 2.93 8.87 -14.41
CA SER A 184 4.36 9.07 -14.09
C SER A 184 5.08 7.74 -13.93
N LEU A 185 4.47 6.79 -13.22
CA LEU A 185 5.04 5.46 -12.99
C LEU A 185 5.09 4.63 -14.27
N SER A 186 4.08 4.73 -15.15
CA SER A 186 4.08 4.02 -16.42
C SER A 186 5.18 4.50 -17.37
N ARG A 187 5.55 5.79 -17.30
CA ARG A 187 6.64 6.37 -18.09
C ARG A 187 8.04 5.92 -17.66
N ILE A 188 8.20 5.36 -16.48
CA ILE A 188 9.47 4.75 -16.04
C ILE A 188 9.86 3.61 -16.98
N GLY A 189 8.88 2.88 -17.49
CA GLY A 189 9.11 1.77 -18.41
C GLY A 189 9.72 0.55 -17.71
N ALA A 190 9.46 0.36 -16.41
CA ALA A 190 9.85 -0.82 -15.67
C ALA A 190 9.22 -2.09 -16.27
N ASP A 191 9.83 -3.25 -16.08
CA ASP A 191 9.33 -4.52 -16.62
C ASP A 191 7.98 -4.93 -16.03
N ALA A 192 7.71 -4.52 -14.78
CA ALA A 192 6.41 -4.72 -14.16
C ALA A 192 5.99 -3.54 -13.25
N ILE A 193 4.67 -3.34 -13.19
CA ILE A 193 3.99 -2.54 -12.16
C ILE A 193 3.16 -3.50 -11.32
N ILE A 194 3.41 -3.51 -10.00
CA ILE A 194 2.69 -4.33 -9.04
C ILE A 194 1.91 -3.40 -8.13
N ILE A 195 0.60 -3.57 -8.11
CA ILE A 195 -0.32 -2.81 -7.25
C ILE A 195 -0.90 -3.80 -6.23
N ASP A 196 -0.98 -3.41 -4.97
CA ASP A 196 -1.62 -4.24 -3.94
C ASP A 196 -2.33 -3.38 -2.90
N ARG A 197 -3.26 -3.98 -2.18
CA ARG A 197 -4.03 -3.34 -1.10
C ARG A 197 -4.66 -2.01 -1.53
N THR A 198 -5.15 -1.96 -2.77
CA THR A 198 -5.87 -0.80 -3.30
C THR A 198 -7.37 -1.04 -3.18
N ILE A 199 -8.09 -0.01 -2.72
CA ILE A 199 -9.56 -0.08 -2.58
C ILE A 199 -10.18 0.08 -3.96
N ILE A 200 -10.77 -0.99 -4.46
CA ILE A 200 -11.35 -1.09 -5.80
C ILE A 200 -12.86 -1.11 -5.72
N ASN A 201 -13.49 -0.36 -6.60
CA ASN A 201 -14.92 -0.38 -6.85
C ASN A 201 -15.22 -0.86 -8.29
N ASN A 202 -16.45 -1.32 -8.52
CA ASN A 202 -16.94 -1.76 -9.83
C ASN A 202 -17.70 -0.67 -10.60
N PHE A 203 -17.62 0.59 -10.15
CA PHE A 203 -18.24 1.73 -10.85
C PHE A 203 -17.33 2.20 -12.00
N LYS A 204 -17.88 3.08 -12.85
CA LYS A 204 -17.14 3.64 -14.00
C LYS A 204 -16.15 4.76 -13.62
N SER A 205 -16.15 5.20 -12.37
CA SER A 205 -15.34 6.32 -11.92
C SER A 205 -14.78 6.10 -10.53
N ASN A 206 -13.65 6.75 -10.26
CA ASN A 206 -13.11 6.85 -8.92
C ASN A 206 -14.04 7.69 -8.04
N ILE A 207 -14.23 7.27 -6.79
CA ILE A 207 -15.06 7.99 -5.82
C ILE A 207 -14.20 8.36 -4.63
N ILE A 208 -14.39 9.56 -4.08
CA ILE A 208 -13.63 10.03 -2.92
C ILE A 208 -14.53 10.01 -1.69
N TYR A 209 -14.00 9.45 -0.61
CA TYR A 209 -14.62 9.40 0.70
C TYR A 209 -13.70 10.06 1.76
N VAL A 210 -14.27 10.43 2.89
CA VAL A 210 -13.51 10.62 4.12
C VAL A 210 -13.38 9.24 4.78
N GLN A 211 -12.16 8.73 4.86
CA GLN A 211 -11.85 7.55 5.66
C GLN A 211 -11.55 7.99 7.09
N HIS A 212 -12.23 7.37 8.05
CA HIS A 212 -11.96 7.54 9.47
C HIS A 212 -11.12 6.34 9.95
N ALA A 213 -9.93 6.65 10.42
CA ALA A 213 -9.02 5.61 10.94
C ALA A 213 -9.57 4.96 12.22
N THR A 214 -9.02 3.79 12.57
CA THR A 214 -9.33 3.17 13.86
C THR A 214 -8.87 4.08 15.01
N PRO A 215 -9.49 4.00 16.20
CA PRO A 215 -9.07 4.81 17.35
C PRO A 215 -7.59 4.64 17.74
N SER A 216 -6.95 3.53 17.36
CA SER A 216 -5.52 3.27 17.61
C SER A 216 -4.60 4.07 16.69
N ILE A 217 -5.07 4.43 15.49
CA ILE A 217 -4.34 5.27 14.53
C ILE A 217 -4.77 6.72 14.72
N GLY A 218 -6.08 6.97 14.80
CA GLY A 218 -6.67 8.31 14.93
C GLY A 218 -6.78 9.05 13.60
N GLY A 219 -7.52 10.18 13.62
CA GLY A 219 -7.67 11.06 12.47
C GLY A 219 -8.63 10.60 11.39
N SER A 220 -8.75 11.42 10.37
CA SER A 220 -9.48 11.11 9.13
C SER A 220 -8.80 11.80 7.94
N TYR A 221 -8.89 11.20 6.78
CA TYR A 221 -8.20 11.65 5.58
C TYR A 221 -8.98 11.29 4.32
N PRO A 222 -8.75 12.01 3.20
CA PRO A 222 -9.35 11.66 1.93
C PRO A 222 -8.88 10.28 1.46
N CYS A 223 -9.78 9.51 0.89
CA CYS A 223 -9.48 8.20 0.37
C CYS A 223 -10.32 7.91 -0.88
N TYR A 224 -9.66 7.54 -1.96
CA TYR A 224 -10.34 7.06 -3.16
C TYR A 224 -10.77 5.60 -3.00
N THR A 225 -11.92 5.26 -3.60
CA THR A 225 -12.14 3.95 -4.17
C THR A 225 -11.87 4.05 -5.66
N ILE A 226 -10.94 3.25 -6.14
CA ILE A 226 -10.48 3.29 -7.53
C ILE A 226 -11.37 2.41 -8.40
N SER A 227 -11.84 2.94 -9.52
CA SER A 227 -12.57 2.15 -10.51
C SER A 227 -11.67 1.10 -11.13
N GLU A 228 -12.08 -0.19 -11.09
CA GLU A 228 -11.30 -1.28 -11.68
C GLU A 228 -11.06 -1.06 -13.18
N SER A 229 -12.12 -0.75 -13.92
CA SER A 229 -12.02 -0.50 -15.36
C SER A 229 -11.10 0.69 -15.68
N TRP A 230 -11.23 1.78 -14.93
CA TRP A 230 -10.37 2.95 -15.12
C TRP A 230 -8.89 2.64 -14.85
N LEU A 231 -8.59 1.86 -13.80
CA LEU A 231 -7.22 1.47 -13.47
C LEU A 231 -6.60 0.63 -14.59
N ILE A 232 -7.33 -0.38 -15.05
CA ILE A 232 -6.91 -1.28 -16.12
C ILE A 232 -6.73 -0.48 -17.42
N ASP A 233 -7.74 0.28 -17.86
CA ASP A 233 -7.68 1.10 -19.08
C ASP A 233 -6.53 2.12 -19.06
N THR A 234 -6.17 2.62 -17.87
CA THR A 234 -5.07 3.58 -17.73
C THR A 234 -3.72 2.91 -17.97
N LEU A 235 -3.47 1.74 -17.37
CA LEU A 235 -2.21 1.04 -17.50
C LEU A 235 -2.09 0.21 -18.78
N GLU A 236 -3.21 -0.28 -19.33
CA GLU A 236 -3.20 -1.07 -20.56
C GLU A 236 -2.78 -0.27 -21.82
N LYS A 237 -2.58 1.03 -21.71
CA LYS A 237 -1.94 1.83 -22.77
C LYS A 237 -0.48 1.39 -23.04
N THR A 238 0.24 0.95 -22.02
CA THR A 238 1.69 0.65 -22.07
C THR A 238 2.08 -0.68 -21.42
N TYR A 239 1.20 -1.29 -20.67
CA TYR A 239 1.39 -2.56 -19.98
C TYR A 239 0.28 -3.54 -20.34
N ASP A 240 0.52 -4.83 -20.15
CA ASP A 240 -0.51 -5.87 -20.22
C ASP A 240 -0.84 -6.35 -18.81
N LEU A 241 -2.12 -6.52 -18.50
CA LEU A 241 -2.55 -7.14 -17.25
C LEU A 241 -2.17 -8.62 -17.25
N VAL A 242 -1.34 -9.03 -16.29
CA VAL A 242 -0.89 -10.42 -16.12
C VAL A 242 -1.78 -11.15 -15.13
N GLU A 243 -2.10 -10.52 -13.99
CA GLU A 243 -2.86 -11.14 -12.91
C GLU A 243 -3.62 -10.09 -12.11
N SER A 244 -4.79 -10.47 -11.62
CA SER A 244 -5.55 -9.74 -10.61
C SER A 244 -5.87 -10.66 -9.44
N PHE A 245 -5.78 -10.16 -8.21
CA PHE A 245 -5.96 -10.97 -7.01
C PHE A 245 -6.62 -10.20 -5.89
N ASP A 246 -7.28 -10.91 -4.98
CA ASP A 246 -7.78 -10.33 -3.75
C ASP A 246 -6.61 -10.11 -2.79
N SER A 247 -6.50 -8.90 -2.24
CA SER A 247 -5.43 -8.59 -1.29
C SER A 247 -5.64 -9.35 0.02
N LEU A 248 -4.56 -9.94 0.53
CA LEU A 248 -4.57 -10.64 1.80
C LEU A 248 -4.92 -9.67 2.95
N PHE A 249 -5.65 -10.20 3.96
CA PHE A 249 -5.96 -9.53 5.25
C PHE A 249 -7.00 -8.42 5.22
N PHE A 250 -7.58 -8.09 4.09
CA PHE A 250 -8.61 -7.08 3.98
C PHE A 250 -9.95 -7.70 3.62
N SER A 251 -10.99 -7.32 4.34
CA SER A 251 -12.36 -7.75 4.08
C SER A 251 -13.03 -6.83 3.06
N GLU A 252 -14.10 -7.32 2.45
CA GLU A 252 -15.01 -6.48 1.67
C GLU A 252 -15.45 -5.24 2.48
N LEU A 253 -15.40 -4.09 1.83
CA LEU A 253 -15.87 -2.82 2.35
C LEU A 253 -17.32 -2.60 1.89
N THR A 254 -18.22 -3.42 2.43
CA THR A 254 -19.65 -3.43 2.01
C THR A 254 -20.36 -2.10 2.22
N GLU A 255 -19.81 -1.19 3.02
CA GLU A 255 -20.38 0.15 3.26
C GLU A 255 -20.26 1.05 2.03
N ILE A 256 -19.22 0.83 1.22
CA ILE A 256 -18.87 1.62 0.05
C ILE A 256 -18.78 0.76 -1.22
N ASP A 257 -19.37 -0.44 -1.20
CA ASP A 257 -19.39 -1.41 -2.31
C ASP A 257 -18.02 -1.57 -2.99
N SER A 258 -17.03 -1.86 -2.18
CA SER A 258 -15.63 -1.93 -2.62
C SER A 258 -14.89 -3.07 -1.92
N THR A 259 -13.77 -3.48 -2.51
CA THR A 259 -12.89 -4.53 -1.96
C THR A 259 -11.43 -4.14 -2.14
N PHE A 260 -10.54 -4.79 -1.39
CA PHE A 260 -9.11 -4.62 -1.58
C PHE A 260 -8.59 -5.62 -2.61
N LYS A 261 -8.00 -5.12 -3.68
CA LYS A 261 -7.39 -5.93 -4.74
C LYS A 261 -5.94 -5.55 -5.01
N GLY A 262 -5.27 -6.46 -5.70
CA GLY A 262 -3.96 -6.24 -6.29
C GLY A 262 -3.90 -6.69 -7.74
N TYR A 263 -2.89 -6.19 -8.44
CA TYR A 263 -2.70 -6.40 -9.88
C TYR A 263 -1.21 -6.50 -10.19
N ILE A 264 -0.88 -7.33 -11.15
CA ILE A 264 0.45 -7.41 -11.75
C ILE A 264 0.32 -7.07 -13.22
N PHE A 265 1.02 -6.03 -13.65
CA PHE A 265 1.11 -5.61 -15.04
C PHE A 265 2.53 -5.83 -15.56
N SER A 266 2.66 -6.30 -16.80
CA SER A 266 3.93 -6.46 -17.53
C SER A 266 4.03 -5.41 -18.62
N LYS A 267 5.20 -4.84 -18.81
CA LYS A 267 5.49 -3.96 -19.94
C LYS A 267 5.23 -4.69 -21.26
N LYS A 268 4.58 -4.01 -22.22
CA LYS A 268 4.32 -4.50 -23.59
C LYS A 268 5.60 -4.66 -24.39
#